data_73407cb6acfea839dac9b010da5cedec
#
_entry.id   73407cb6acfea839dac9b010da5cedec
#
_cell.length_a   1.000
_cell.length_b   1.000
_cell.length_c   1.000
_cell.angle_alpha   90.00
_cell.angle_beta   90.00
_cell.angle_gamma   90.00
#
_symmetry.space_group_name_H-M   'P 1'
#
loop_
_entity.id
_entity.type
_entity.pdbx_description
1 polymer ?
#
loop_
_entity_poly.entity_id
_entity_poly.type
_entity_poly.pdbx_seq_one_letter_code
_entity_poly.pdbx_strand_id
1 'polypeptide(L)'
;MATWIKAKLAASESRARTRIAIGLGTVEALDRKAVSRSLGEAFVLSGRLLESMGRTQDMDVALPVQREDLYWLPAVVSACDVIVARWTRSQAEVASLFLIPDAPSQLEAANALNRHRQSVNRVYHDAGVFALLALITAAERALMQPYGSVHGSGKATK
;
A
#
# COMPACT_ATOMS: atom_id res chain seq x y z
N MET A 1 -4.87 -0.85 -0.12
CA MET A 1 -5.45 -0.82 -1.50
C MET A 1 -4.38 -0.98 -2.58
N ALA A 2 -3.34 -0.14 -2.67
CA ALA A 2 -2.31 -0.20 -3.73
C ALA A 2 -1.63 -1.57 -3.86
N THR A 3 -1.16 -2.14 -2.75
CA THR A 3 -0.54 -3.48 -2.69
C THR A 3 -1.49 -4.59 -3.14
N TRP A 4 -2.77 -4.49 -2.82
CA TRP A 4 -3.79 -5.43 -3.29
C TRP A 4 -3.99 -5.36 -4.81
N ILE A 5 -4.04 -4.15 -5.39
CA ILE A 5 -4.12 -3.97 -6.85
C ILE A 5 -2.93 -4.65 -7.52
N LYS A 6 -1.71 -4.43 -7.03
CA LYS A 6 -0.51 -5.08 -7.56
C LYS A 6 -0.58 -6.60 -7.41
N ALA A 7 -1.07 -7.12 -6.28
CA ALA A 7 -1.25 -8.56 -6.08
C ALA A 7 -2.22 -9.16 -7.10
N LYS A 8 -3.37 -8.50 -7.33
CA LYS A 8 -4.36 -8.96 -8.34
C LYS A 8 -3.80 -8.95 -9.75
N LEU A 9 -3.04 -7.93 -10.12
CA LEU A 9 -2.40 -7.85 -11.44
C LEU A 9 -1.30 -8.90 -11.61
N ALA A 10 -0.47 -9.12 -10.60
CA ALA A 10 0.57 -10.15 -10.63
C ALA A 10 0.00 -11.58 -10.65
N ALA A 11 -1.17 -11.79 -10.07
CA ALA A 11 -1.90 -13.07 -10.10
C ALA A 11 -2.62 -13.30 -11.44
N SER A 12 -2.88 -12.26 -12.24
CA SER A 12 -3.57 -12.37 -13.53
C SER A 12 -2.74 -13.11 -14.56
N GLU A 13 -3.38 -13.66 -15.60
CA GLU A 13 -2.70 -14.38 -16.70
C GLU A 13 -1.74 -13.46 -17.47
N SER A 14 -2.13 -12.22 -17.70
CA SER A 14 -1.31 -11.24 -18.41
C SER A 14 -0.09 -10.77 -17.62
N ARG A 15 -0.05 -11.02 -16.29
CA ARG A 15 0.97 -10.48 -15.37
C ARG A 15 1.24 -8.99 -15.64
N ALA A 16 0.16 -8.23 -15.80
CA ALA A 16 0.23 -6.84 -16.16
C ALA A 16 1.03 -6.04 -15.11
N ARG A 17 2.01 -5.28 -15.58
CA ARG A 17 2.77 -4.35 -14.76
C ARG A 17 2.09 -2.99 -14.76
N THR A 18 1.94 -2.38 -13.60
CA THR A 18 1.41 -1.02 -13.47
C THR A 18 2.21 -0.21 -12.47
N ARG A 19 2.28 1.09 -12.69
CA ARG A 19 2.82 2.04 -11.73
C ARG A 19 1.67 2.64 -10.93
N ILE A 20 1.87 2.80 -9.63
CA ILE A 20 0.90 3.36 -8.69
C ILE A 20 1.57 4.50 -7.93
N ALA A 21 1.16 5.73 -8.22
CA ALA A 21 1.56 6.92 -7.47
C ALA A 21 0.48 7.27 -6.46
N ILE A 22 0.85 7.40 -5.20
CA ILE A 22 -0.04 7.76 -4.10
C ILE A 22 0.25 9.23 -3.73
N GLY A 23 -0.75 10.10 -3.80
CA GLY A 23 -0.66 11.47 -3.29
C GLY A 23 -1.40 11.59 -1.96
N LEU A 24 -0.74 12.08 -0.92
CA LEU A 24 -1.41 12.51 0.30
C LEU A 24 -1.64 14.02 0.21
N GLY A 25 -2.77 14.50 0.73
CA GLY A 25 -3.10 15.91 0.69
C GLY A 25 -4.61 16.15 0.73
N THR A 26 -5.01 17.40 0.62
CA THR A 26 -6.42 17.78 0.58
C THR A 26 -7.10 17.27 -0.69
N VAL A 27 -8.38 16.91 -0.57
CA VAL A 27 -9.27 16.62 -1.68
C VAL A 27 -10.40 17.65 -1.64
N GLU A 28 -10.40 18.56 -2.61
CA GLU A 28 -11.39 19.64 -2.70
C GLU A 28 -12.64 19.20 -3.45
N ALA A 29 -12.46 18.47 -4.55
CA ALA A 29 -13.55 17.90 -5.32
C ALA A 29 -13.15 16.53 -5.90
N LEU A 30 -14.06 15.57 -5.80
CA LEU A 30 -13.89 14.22 -6.33
C LEU A 30 -14.92 13.96 -7.43
N ASP A 31 -14.49 13.92 -8.69
CA ASP A 31 -15.30 13.43 -9.80
C ASP A 31 -15.06 11.93 -9.97
N ARG A 32 -16.02 11.12 -9.52
CA ARG A 32 -15.93 9.64 -9.60
C ARG A 32 -16.07 9.11 -11.04
N LYS A 33 -16.59 9.90 -11.96
CA LYS A 33 -16.75 9.51 -13.37
C LYS A 33 -15.56 9.89 -14.22
N ALA A 34 -14.89 10.97 -13.85
CA ALA A 34 -13.72 11.48 -14.54
C ALA A 34 -12.67 11.96 -13.53
N VAL A 35 -11.85 11.03 -13.00
CA VAL A 35 -10.85 11.32 -11.95
C VAL A 35 -9.89 12.45 -12.36
N SER A 36 -9.63 12.63 -13.65
CA SER A 36 -8.83 13.75 -14.19
C SER A 36 -9.44 15.14 -13.93
N ARG A 37 -10.71 15.22 -13.54
CA ARG A 37 -11.40 16.46 -13.16
C ARG A 37 -11.41 16.68 -11.65
N SER A 38 -10.89 15.75 -10.87
CA SER A 38 -10.80 15.87 -9.42
C SER A 38 -9.77 16.94 -9.05
N LEU A 39 -10.08 17.70 -8.00
CA LEU A 39 -9.28 18.82 -7.53
C LEU A 39 -8.77 18.57 -6.11
N GLY A 40 -7.58 19.08 -5.84
CA GLY A 40 -6.93 19.05 -4.53
C GLY A 40 -5.47 18.65 -4.63
N GLU A 41 -4.74 18.93 -3.56
CA GLU A 41 -3.29 18.70 -3.47
C GLU A 41 -2.91 17.24 -3.72
N ALA A 42 -3.72 16.29 -3.21
CA ALA A 42 -3.47 14.86 -3.40
C ALA A 42 -3.41 14.45 -4.88
N PHE A 43 -4.25 15.02 -5.75
CA PHE A 43 -4.25 14.73 -7.18
C PHE A 43 -3.04 15.34 -7.88
N VAL A 44 -2.66 16.56 -7.52
CA VAL A 44 -1.47 17.23 -8.07
C VAL A 44 -0.21 16.45 -7.71
N LEU A 45 -0.09 16.04 -6.43
CA LEU A 45 1.07 15.29 -5.93
C LEU A 45 1.18 13.91 -6.61
N SER A 46 0.09 13.16 -6.69
CA SER A 46 0.10 11.84 -7.34
C SER A 46 0.39 11.93 -8.85
N GLY A 47 -0.14 12.94 -9.55
CA GLY A 47 0.12 13.17 -10.97
C GLY A 47 1.59 13.47 -11.24
N ARG A 48 2.17 14.44 -10.52
CA ARG A 48 3.61 14.78 -10.64
C ARG A 48 4.51 13.61 -10.31
N LEU A 49 4.16 12.85 -9.24
CA LEU A 49 4.90 11.66 -8.85
C LEU A 49 4.88 10.63 -9.98
N LEU A 50 3.72 10.34 -10.57
CA LEU A 50 3.58 9.35 -11.63
C LEU A 50 4.41 9.71 -12.87
N GLU A 51 4.52 11.00 -13.20
CA GLU A 51 5.35 11.50 -14.29
C GLU A 51 6.85 11.33 -14.01
N SER A 52 7.27 11.55 -12.75
CA SER A 52 8.66 11.49 -12.33
C SER A 52 9.15 10.07 -11.96
N MET A 53 8.25 9.13 -11.71
CA MET A 53 8.60 7.75 -11.33
C MET A 53 9.49 7.08 -12.38
N GLY A 54 10.62 6.54 -11.92
CA GLY A 54 11.56 5.77 -12.73
C GLY A 54 11.01 4.42 -13.20
N ARG A 55 11.79 3.72 -14.04
CA ARG A 55 11.41 2.41 -14.59
C ARG A 55 11.53 1.25 -13.58
N THR A 56 12.25 1.45 -12.49
CA THR A 56 12.58 0.40 -11.50
C THR A 56 11.64 0.38 -10.31
N GLN A 57 10.80 1.40 -10.16
CA GLN A 57 9.87 1.56 -9.06
C GLN A 57 8.43 1.58 -9.60
N ASP A 58 7.60 0.71 -9.05
CA ASP A 58 6.22 0.57 -9.49
C ASP A 58 5.20 1.16 -8.50
N MET A 59 5.64 1.47 -7.28
CA MET A 59 4.78 2.09 -6.27
C MET A 59 5.56 3.13 -5.46
N ASP A 60 4.99 4.34 -5.31
CA ASP A 60 5.58 5.41 -4.52
C ASP A 60 4.52 6.34 -3.94
N VAL A 61 4.91 7.22 -2.99
CA VAL A 61 4.04 8.17 -2.32
C VAL A 61 4.65 9.56 -2.31
N ALA A 62 3.85 10.56 -2.66
CA ALA A 62 4.18 11.98 -2.51
C ALA A 62 3.44 12.57 -1.31
N LEU A 63 4.17 13.33 -0.51
CA LEU A 63 3.69 13.98 0.71
C LEU A 63 3.62 15.49 0.54
N PRO A 64 2.63 16.17 1.15
CA PRO A 64 2.65 17.61 1.23
C PRO A 64 3.78 18.08 2.17
N VAL A 65 4.31 19.27 1.92
CA VAL A 65 5.43 19.84 2.69
C VAL A 65 5.11 19.93 4.20
N GLN A 66 3.84 20.11 4.54
CA GLN A 66 3.39 20.27 5.92
C GLN A 66 3.39 18.94 6.71
N ARG A 67 3.59 17.78 6.06
CA ARG A 67 3.55 16.44 6.67
C ARG A 67 4.96 15.87 6.84
N GLU A 68 5.87 16.67 7.37
CA GLU A 68 7.22 16.21 7.71
C GLU A 68 7.23 15.03 8.71
N ASP A 69 6.18 14.93 9.54
CA ASP A 69 5.96 13.79 10.44
C ASP A 69 5.89 12.42 9.73
N LEU A 70 5.56 12.44 8.44
CA LEU A 70 5.46 11.24 7.59
C LEU A 70 6.69 10.98 6.72
N TYR A 71 7.85 11.62 7.00
CA TYR A 71 9.08 11.45 6.20
C TYR A 71 9.51 9.99 5.99
N TRP A 72 9.10 9.09 6.86
CA TRP A 72 9.38 7.65 6.80
C TRP A 72 8.47 6.90 5.81
N LEU A 73 7.31 7.44 5.44
CA LEU A 73 6.29 6.75 4.64
C LEU A 73 6.77 6.35 3.23
N PRO A 74 7.54 7.18 2.49
CA PRO A 74 8.12 6.75 1.22
C PRO A 74 9.00 5.50 1.34
N ALA A 75 9.77 5.39 2.42
CA ALA A 75 10.59 4.20 2.67
C ALA A 75 9.73 2.95 2.91
N VAL A 76 8.62 3.08 3.65
CA VAL A 76 7.66 1.98 3.85
C VAL A 76 7.00 1.57 2.54
N VAL A 77 6.56 2.53 1.73
CA VAL A 77 5.96 2.25 0.41
C VAL A 77 6.96 1.57 -0.51
N SER A 78 8.21 2.03 -0.53
CA SER A 78 9.29 1.41 -1.29
C SER A 78 9.57 -0.03 -0.82
N ALA A 79 9.59 -0.29 0.49
CA ALA A 79 9.74 -1.64 1.02
C ALA A 79 8.58 -2.56 0.60
N CYS A 80 7.34 -2.06 0.64
CA CYS A 80 6.17 -2.77 0.13
C CYS A 80 6.32 -3.08 -1.37
N ASP A 81 6.78 -2.12 -2.17
CA ASP A 81 6.98 -2.30 -3.62
C ASP A 81 7.99 -3.40 -3.92
N VAL A 82 9.13 -3.43 -3.21
CA VAL A 82 10.16 -4.47 -3.35
C VAL A 82 9.62 -5.86 -3.02
N ILE A 83 8.81 -5.99 -1.97
CA ILE A 83 8.19 -7.27 -1.60
C ILE A 83 7.27 -7.75 -2.72
N VAL A 84 6.35 -6.89 -3.15
CA VAL A 84 5.32 -7.22 -4.15
C VAL A 84 5.92 -7.50 -5.53
N ALA A 85 6.95 -6.77 -5.93
CA ALA A 85 7.63 -6.93 -7.22
C ALA A 85 8.28 -8.31 -7.41
N ARG A 86 8.59 -9.00 -6.31
CA ARG A 86 9.23 -10.33 -6.31
C ARG A 86 8.26 -11.50 -6.35
N TRP A 87 6.97 -11.25 -6.23
CA TRP A 87 6.00 -12.33 -6.15
C TRP A 87 5.89 -13.14 -7.43
N THR A 88 5.90 -14.44 -7.25
CA THR A 88 5.41 -15.38 -8.25
C THR A 88 3.89 -15.27 -8.35
N ARG A 89 3.30 -15.77 -9.42
CA ARG A 89 1.84 -15.82 -9.57
C ARG A 89 1.16 -16.49 -8.37
N SER A 90 1.68 -17.63 -7.92
CA SER A 90 1.14 -18.35 -6.76
C SER A 90 1.21 -17.54 -5.46
N GLN A 91 2.30 -16.79 -5.24
CA GLN A 91 2.42 -15.90 -4.10
C GLN A 91 1.44 -14.72 -4.18
N ALA A 92 1.29 -14.13 -5.35
CA ALA A 92 0.35 -13.03 -5.59
C ALA A 92 -1.11 -13.49 -5.41
N GLU A 93 -1.48 -14.69 -5.86
CA GLU A 93 -2.79 -15.29 -5.63
C GLU A 93 -3.10 -15.39 -4.13
N VAL A 94 -2.20 -16.00 -3.36
CA VAL A 94 -2.36 -16.11 -1.90
C VAL A 94 -2.40 -14.74 -1.25
N ALA A 95 -1.43 -13.86 -1.54
CA ALA A 95 -1.36 -12.52 -0.95
C ALA A 95 -2.63 -11.70 -1.20
N SER A 96 -3.22 -11.79 -2.39
CA SER A 96 -4.44 -11.05 -2.75
C SER A 96 -5.65 -11.37 -1.88
N LEU A 97 -5.69 -12.53 -1.24
CA LEU A 97 -6.76 -12.92 -0.32
C LEU A 97 -6.60 -12.28 1.07
N PHE A 98 -5.36 -12.01 1.49
CA PHE A 98 -5.08 -11.48 2.82
C PHE A 98 -4.92 -9.95 2.85
N LEU A 99 -4.83 -9.29 1.69
CA LEU A 99 -4.68 -7.84 1.57
C LEU A 99 -6.02 -7.09 1.45
N ILE A 100 -7.08 -7.65 1.98
CA ILE A 100 -8.43 -7.05 2.04
C ILE A 100 -8.85 -6.88 3.50
N PRO A 101 -9.76 -5.94 3.81
CA PRO A 101 -10.18 -5.68 5.19
C PRO A 101 -10.67 -6.92 5.93
N ASP A 102 -11.56 -7.69 5.33
CA ASP A 102 -12.13 -8.91 5.94
C ASP A 102 -11.42 -10.15 5.38
N ALA A 103 -10.10 -10.22 5.62
CA ALA A 103 -9.28 -11.31 5.12
C ALA A 103 -9.74 -12.68 5.68
N PRO A 104 -9.80 -13.71 4.83
CA PRO A 104 -10.19 -15.05 5.26
C PRO A 104 -9.14 -15.67 6.19
N SER A 105 -9.57 -16.66 6.97
CA SER A 105 -8.64 -17.53 7.69
C SER A 105 -7.79 -18.36 6.71
N GLN A 106 -6.69 -18.92 7.21
CA GLN A 106 -5.81 -19.80 6.40
C GLN A 106 -6.56 -21.02 5.83
N LEU A 107 -7.59 -21.50 6.53
CA LEU A 107 -8.40 -22.63 6.08
C LEU A 107 -9.35 -22.21 4.94
N GLU A 108 -10.03 -21.07 5.10
CA GLU A 108 -10.92 -20.53 4.07
C GLU A 108 -10.15 -20.17 2.80
N ALA A 109 -8.97 -19.56 2.94
CA ALA A 109 -8.10 -19.27 1.81
C ALA A 109 -7.64 -20.56 1.09
N ALA A 110 -7.32 -21.61 1.84
CA ALA A 110 -6.95 -22.91 1.28
C ALA A 110 -8.10 -23.54 0.48
N ASN A 111 -9.31 -23.50 1.04
CA ASN A 111 -10.51 -23.99 0.37
C ASN A 111 -10.82 -23.18 -0.91
N ALA A 112 -10.73 -21.85 -0.84
CA ALA A 112 -10.97 -20.96 -1.99
C ALA A 112 -9.98 -21.20 -3.14
N LEU A 113 -8.73 -21.58 -2.81
CA LEU A 113 -7.69 -21.88 -3.79
C LEU A 113 -7.62 -23.35 -4.20
N ASN A 114 -8.45 -24.22 -3.62
CA ASN A 114 -8.38 -25.68 -3.76
C ASN A 114 -6.96 -26.21 -3.48
N ARG A 115 -6.37 -25.78 -2.36
CA ARG A 115 -5.01 -26.14 -1.92
C ARG A 115 -5.01 -26.65 -0.48
N HIS A 116 -3.98 -27.38 -0.08
CA HIS A 116 -3.79 -27.76 1.31
C HIS A 116 -3.44 -26.53 2.18
N ARG A 117 -4.00 -26.45 3.38
CA ARG A 117 -3.74 -25.35 4.35
C ARG A 117 -2.25 -25.13 4.60
N GLN A 118 -1.47 -26.22 4.77
CA GLN A 118 -0.03 -26.12 4.97
C GLN A 118 0.70 -25.45 3.79
N SER A 119 0.26 -25.75 2.55
CA SER A 119 0.80 -25.12 1.35
C SER A 119 0.50 -23.63 1.31
N VAL A 120 -0.74 -23.21 1.63
CA VAL A 120 -1.12 -21.81 1.68
C VAL A 120 -0.35 -21.08 2.76
N ASN A 121 -0.21 -21.67 3.97
CA ASN A 121 0.57 -21.08 5.05
C ASN A 121 2.04 -20.87 4.66
N ARG A 122 2.68 -21.86 4.02
CA ARG A 122 4.05 -21.73 3.52
C ARG A 122 4.17 -20.59 2.52
N VAL A 123 3.30 -20.57 1.50
CA VAL A 123 3.32 -19.51 0.47
C VAL A 123 3.07 -18.14 1.08
N TYR A 124 2.18 -18.02 2.06
CA TYR A 124 1.91 -16.78 2.80
C TYR A 124 3.19 -16.25 3.49
N HIS A 125 3.96 -17.13 4.14
CA HIS A 125 5.22 -16.75 4.78
C HIS A 125 6.33 -16.45 3.76
N ASP A 126 6.50 -17.30 2.75
CA ASP A 126 7.52 -17.12 1.70
C ASP A 126 7.29 -15.83 0.89
N ALA A 127 6.02 -15.43 0.71
CA ALA A 127 5.65 -14.17 0.06
C ALA A 127 5.83 -12.93 0.96
N GLY A 128 6.15 -13.10 2.23
CA GLY A 128 6.30 -12.00 3.18
C GLY A 128 5.01 -11.26 3.48
N VAL A 129 3.84 -11.88 3.30
CA VAL A 129 2.53 -11.24 3.49
C VAL A 129 2.37 -10.71 4.90
N PHE A 130 2.86 -11.44 5.92
CA PHE A 130 2.81 -11.01 7.33
C PHE A 130 3.59 -9.70 7.56
N ALA A 131 4.78 -9.56 6.95
CA ALA A 131 5.58 -8.35 7.07
C ALA A 131 4.92 -7.17 6.34
N LEU A 132 4.37 -7.43 5.15
CA LEU A 132 3.64 -6.44 4.37
C LEU A 132 2.42 -5.91 5.13
N LEU A 133 1.63 -6.79 5.74
CA LEU A 133 0.49 -6.41 6.57
C LEU A 133 0.91 -5.58 7.79
N ALA A 134 2.02 -5.92 8.44
CA ALA A 134 2.56 -5.13 9.54
C ALA A 134 2.95 -3.72 9.10
N LEU A 135 3.63 -3.58 7.96
CA LEU A 135 4.00 -2.28 7.37
C LEU A 135 2.76 -1.44 7.03
N ILE A 136 1.76 -2.05 6.38
CA ILE A 136 0.50 -1.37 6.02
C ILE A 136 -0.22 -0.91 7.28
N THR A 137 -0.38 -1.79 8.29
CA THR A 137 -1.06 -1.46 9.54
C THR A 137 -0.37 -0.33 10.30
N ALA A 138 0.97 -0.33 10.33
CA ALA A 138 1.73 0.74 10.97
C ALA A 138 1.53 2.09 10.24
N ALA A 139 1.55 2.08 8.91
CA ALA A 139 1.31 3.26 8.10
C ALA A 139 -0.12 3.80 8.28
N GLU A 140 -1.13 2.93 8.25
CA GLU A 140 -2.53 3.31 8.44
C GLU A 140 -2.76 3.95 9.82
N ARG A 141 -2.21 3.34 10.89
CA ARG A 141 -2.30 3.90 12.25
C ARG A 141 -1.69 5.29 12.34
N ALA A 142 -0.52 5.51 11.74
CA ALA A 142 0.13 6.82 11.75
C ALA A 142 -0.64 7.86 10.93
N LEU A 143 -1.23 7.46 9.80
CA LEU A 143 -2.06 8.34 8.97
C LEU A 143 -3.38 8.74 9.65
N MET A 144 -3.91 7.91 10.54
CA MET A 144 -5.13 8.20 11.30
C MET A 144 -4.89 9.12 12.50
N GLN A 145 -3.63 9.35 12.93
CA GLN A 145 -3.34 10.27 14.01
C GLN A 145 -3.51 11.72 13.53
N PRO A 146 -4.20 12.57 14.32
CA PRO A 146 -4.31 13.99 13.97
C PRO A 146 -2.92 14.63 13.96
N TYR A 147 -2.67 15.45 12.95
CA TYR A 147 -1.45 16.25 12.84
C TYR A 147 -1.28 17.13 14.11
N GLY A 148 -0.16 17.00 14.79
CA GLY A 148 0.17 17.81 15.97
C GLY A 148 0.02 17.14 17.35
N SER A 149 -0.43 15.88 17.45
CA SER A 149 -0.58 15.19 18.74
C SER A 149 0.74 14.73 19.39
N VAL A 150 1.88 14.85 18.71
CA VAL A 150 3.19 14.35 19.20
C VAL A 150 4.09 15.45 19.78
N HIS A 151 3.75 16.74 19.67
CA HIS A 151 4.60 17.84 20.13
C HIS A 151 4.04 18.62 21.33
N GLY A 152 3.50 17.93 22.31
CA GLY A 152 2.89 18.56 23.50
C GLY A 152 3.24 17.91 24.82
N SER A 153 4.52 17.73 25.19
CA SER A 153 4.92 17.65 26.63
C SER A 153 6.43 17.82 26.86
N GLY A 154 6.98 18.90 26.38
CA GLY A 154 8.21 19.47 26.95
C GLY A 154 7.85 20.49 27.99
N LYS A 155 7.40 20.10 29.18
CA LYS A 155 7.33 21.03 30.33
C LYS A 155 8.75 21.46 30.68
N ALA A 156 9.09 22.68 30.32
CA ALA A 156 10.20 23.38 30.94
C ALA A 156 9.87 23.51 32.44
N THR A 157 10.59 22.77 33.24
CA THR A 157 10.64 22.99 34.70
C THR A 157 11.73 24.01 34.95
N LYS A 158 11.32 25.14 35.51
CA LYS A 158 12.21 26.15 36.08
C LYS A 158 12.97 25.57 37.26
#